data_f54b98195b956a32bfa4021229e45d7b
#
_entry.id   f54b98195b956a32bfa4021229e45d7b
#
_cell.length_a   1.000
_cell.length_b   1.000
_cell.length_c   1.000
_cell.angle_alpha   90.00
_cell.angle_beta   90.00
_cell.angle_gamma   90.00
#
_symmetry.space_group_name_H-M   'P 1'
#
loop_
_entity.id
_entity.type
_entity.pdbx_description
1 polymer ?
#
loop_
_entity_poly.entity_id
_entity_poly.type
_entity_poly.pdbx_seq_one_letter_code
_entity_poly.pdbx_strand_id
1 'polypeptide(L)'
;QVFDQAPLAEGRSTRELVDGAVALRGLGHAYEGVEVLADIDLELKDGSLVALVGPSGSGKSTLLHLLARYMDAQRGELEIGGLALKDMPDAVRHRHIALVGQQAAALEISLADNIALFRPDADLQEIRQAARDACLDERIMALPRGYDSVPGRDLQLSGGELQRLALARALLSPARLLLLDEPTSALDPQTARQVLRNLRERGGGRTRVIVAHRLAEVSDADLILVLVAGRLVERGEHAALLAADGAYARLWREQNGAEVAA
;
A
#
# COMPACT_ATOMS: atom_id res chain seq x y z
N GLN A 1 -22.08 7.41 3.22
CA GLN A 1 -21.88 6.72 4.52
C GLN A 1 -20.53 7.03 5.17
N VAL A 2 -19.50 7.50 4.44
CA VAL A 2 -18.20 7.90 5.03
C VAL A 2 -18.30 9.26 5.77
N PHE A 3 -19.29 10.07 5.47
CA PHE A 3 -19.46 11.43 6.03
C PHE A 3 -20.19 11.48 7.38
N ASP A 4 -20.72 10.35 7.86
CA ASP A 4 -21.45 10.28 9.15
C ASP A 4 -20.56 9.84 10.35
N GLN A 5 -19.29 9.58 10.14
CA GLN A 5 -18.38 9.23 11.23
C GLN A 5 -17.79 10.52 11.85
N ALA A 6 -17.81 10.58 13.19
CA ALA A 6 -17.13 11.66 13.90
C ALA A 6 -15.64 11.68 13.52
N PRO A 7 -15.05 12.88 13.37
CA PRO A 7 -13.61 13.00 13.13
C PRO A 7 -12.81 12.25 14.19
N LEU A 8 -11.76 11.55 13.76
CA LEU A 8 -10.85 10.88 14.69
C LEU A 8 -10.17 11.92 15.59
N ALA A 9 -9.98 11.57 16.86
CA ALA A 9 -9.26 12.43 17.79
C ALA A 9 -7.82 12.60 17.32
N GLU A 10 -7.34 13.86 17.26
CA GLU A 10 -5.96 14.15 16.91
C GLU A 10 -5.01 13.67 18.01
N GLY A 11 -3.96 12.96 17.62
CA GLY A 11 -2.91 12.54 18.53
C GLY A 11 -2.07 13.71 19.02
N ARG A 12 -1.51 13.61 20.22
CA ARG A 12 -0.76 14.70 20.89
C ARG A 12 0.68 14.34 21.21
N SER A 13 1.20 13.24 20.69
CA SER A 13 2.60 12.85 20.93
C SER A 13 3.55 13.86 20.29
N THR A 14 4.60 14.20 21.04
CA THR A 14 5.73 15.00 20.54
C THR A 14 6.89 14.12 20.05
N ARG A 15 6.73 12.80 20.13
CA ARG A 15 7.74 11.83 19.67
C ARG A 15 7.73 11.76 18.15
N GLU A 16 8.91 11.72 17.56
CA GLU A 16 9.09 11.38 16.16
C GLU A 16 9.14 9.86 15.98
N LEU A 17 8.75 9.39 14.79
CA LEU A 17 8.91 8.00 14.41
C LEU A 17 10.39 7.65 14.28
N VAL A 18 10.79 6.58 14.93
CA VAL A 18 12.18 6.08 14.89
C VAL A 18 12.42 5.38 13.53
N ASP A 19 11.47 4.55 13.10
CA ASP A 19 11.54 3.71 11.91
C ASP A 19 10.13 3.42 11.33
N GLY A 20 10.02 2.48 10.42
CA GLY A 20 8.77 2.03 9.82
C GLY A 20 8.31 0.66 10.32
N ALA A 21 8.84 0.17 11.45
CA ALA A 21 8.38 -1.08 12.04
C ALA A 21 6.91 -0.98 12.47
N VAL A 22 6.15 -2.06 12.35
CA VAL A 22 4.73 -2.11 12.73
C VAL A 22 4.52 -3.20 13.75
N ALA A 23 3.79 -2.91 14.83
CA ALA A 23 3.35 -3.90 15.81
C ALA A 23 1.83 -3.82 16.03
N LEU A 24 1.17 -4.96 15.92
CA LEU A 24 -0.26 -5.14 16.22
C LEU A 24 -0.39 -6.14 17.36
N ARG A 25 -1.22 -5.84 18.36
CA ARG A 25 -1.49 -6.73 19.49
C ARG A 25 -2.98 -6.84 19.71
N GLY A 26 -3.54 -8.04 19.48
CA GLY A 26 -4.96 -8.34 19.66
C GLY A 26 -5.87 -7.41 18.87
N LEU A 27 -5.43 -6.95 17.67
CA LEU A 27 -6.18 -5.96 16.89
C LEU A 27 -7.49 -6.56 16.40
N GLY A 28 -8.61 -5.85 16.66
CA GLY A 28 -9.93 -6.23 16.19
C GLY A 28 -10.75 -5.03 15.72
N HIS A 29 -11.59 -5.28 14.70
CA HIS A 29 -12.49 -4.29 14.14
C HIS A 29 -13.78 -4.91 13.61
N ALA A 30 -14.91 -4.21 13.79
CA ALA A 30 -16.22 -4.62 13.31
C ALA A 30 -16.91 -3.45 12.60
N TYR A 31 -17.65 -3.73 11.55
CA TYR A 31 -18.60 -2.78 10.94
C TYR A 31 -20.01 -3.17 11.32
N GLU A 32 -20.77 -2.25 11.93
CA GLU A 32 -22.16 -2.46 12.30
C GLU A 32 -22.40 -3.75 13.12
N GLY A 33 -21.44 -4.09 13.99
CA GLY A 33 -21.48 -5.29 14.82
C GLY A 33 -21.01 -6.58 14.12
N VAL A 34 -20.66 -6.54 12.84
CA VAL A 34 -20.08 -7.67 12.11
C VAL A 34 -18.55 -7.60 12.22
N GLU A 35 -17.95 -8.56 12.90
CA GLU A 35 -16.50 -8.63 13.07
C GLU A 35 -15.82 -8.91 11.71
N VAL A 36 -14.90 -8.00 11.32
CA VAL A 36 -14.15 -8.09 10.06
C VAL A 36 -12.68 -8.42 10.32
N LEU A 37 -12.14 -8.01 11.46
CA LEU A 37 -10.81 -8.40 11.92
C LEU A 37 -10.89 -8.85 13.38
N ALA A 38 -10.24 -9.97 13.69
CA ALA A 38 -10.27 -10.59 14.99
C ALA A 38 -8.89 -11.07 15.43
N ASP A 39 -8.43 -10.57 16.56
CA ASP A 39 -7.21 -11.01 17.26
C ASP A 39 -5.99 -11.05 16.34
N ILE A 40 -5.70 -9.95 15.63
CA ILE A 40 -4.52 -9.84 14.77
C ILE A 40 -3.32 -9.47 15.61
N ASP A 41 -2.36 -10.40 15.70
CA ASP A 41 -1.04 -10.20 16.30
C ASP A 41 0.02 -10.25 15.20
N LEU A 42 0.78 -9.18 15.04
CA LEU A 42 1.74 -9.04 13.95
C LEU A 42 2.90 -8.12 14.33
N GLU A 43 4.10 -8.49 13.95
CA GLU A 43 5.27 -7.63 13.99
C GLU A 43 5.92 -7.60 12.60
N LEU A 44 6.07 -6.40 12.03
CA LEU A 44 6.77 -6.16 10.78
C LEU A 44 8.08 -5.42 11.06
N LYS A 45 9.16 -5.94 10.50
CA LYS A 45 10.48 -5.31 10.61
C LYS A 45 10.54 -4.07 9.73
N ASP A 46 11.26 -3.06 10.19
CA ASP A 46 11.59 -1.89 9.38
C ASP A 46 12.25 -2.30 8.06
N GLY A 47 11.86 -1.63 6.97
CA GLY A 47 12.39 -1.87 5.64
C GLY A 47 11.89 -3.13 4.93
N SER A 48 11.05 -3.96 5.57
CA SER A 48 10.55 -5.20 4.95
C SER A 48 9.51 -4.95 3.85
N LEU A 49 9.50 -5.84 2.86
CA LEU A 49 8.45 -5.98 1.87
C LEU A 49 7.49 -7.09 2.30
N VAL A 50 6.28 -6.72 2.65
CA VAL A 50 5.25 -7.62 3.18
C VAL A 50 4.10 -7.75 2.19
N ALA A 51 3.74 -8.97 1.85
CA ALA A 51 2.55 -9.26 1.06
C ALA A 51 1.38 -9.64 1.97
N LEU A 52 0.23 -9.00 1.80
CA LEU A 52 -1.02 -9.35 2.48
C LEU A 52 -1.96 -10.00 1.45
N VAL A 53 -2.20 -11.29 1.61
CA VAL A 53 -2.99 -12.11 0.69
C VAL A 53 -4.15 -12.80 1.38
N GLY A 54 -5.11 -13.28 0.61
CA GLY A 54 -6.29 -14.00 1.12
C GLY A 54 -7.51 -13.79 0.22
N PRO A 55 -8.60 -14.53 0.45
CA PRO A 55 -9.84 -14.42 -0.31
C PRO A 55 -10.41 -13.00 -0.32
N SER A 56 -11.28 -12.68 -1.30
CA SER A 56 -12.06 -11.44 -1.26
C SER A 56 -12.91 -11.39 0.00
N GLY A 57 -13.00 -10.20 0.61
CA GLY A 57 -13.75 -10.02 1.87
C GLY A 57 -13.04 -10.53 3.13
N SER A 58 -11.78 -10.98 3.06
CA SER A 58 -11.06 -11.46 4.25
C SER A 58 -10.62 -10.36 5.23
N GLY A 59 -10.79 -9.06 4.89
CA GLY A 59 -10.43 -7.94 5.77
C GLY A 59 -9.13 -7.21 5.39
N LYS A 60 -8.48 -7.53 4.24
CA LYS A 60 -7.19 -6.94 3.82
C LYS A 60 -7.21 -5.42 3.75
N SER A 61 -8.16 -4.84 3.00
CA SER A 61 -8.29 -3.38 2.88
C SER A 61 -8.67 -2.73 4.22
N THR A 62 -9.46 -3.42 5.07
CA THR A 62 -9.75 -2.95 6.43
C THR A 62 -8.46 -2.84 7.26
N LEU A 63 -7.59 -3.84 7.19
CA LEU A 63 -6.30 -3.80 7.88
C LEU A 63 -5.42 -2.64 7.36
N LEU A 64 -5.36 -2.42 6.04
CA LEU A 64 -4.65 -1.27 5.48
C LEU A 64 -5.24 0.08 5.94
N HIS A 65 -6.57 0.19 6.00
CA HIS A 65 -7.24 1.40 6.48
C HIS A 65 -6.97 1.68 7.96
N LEU A 66 -6.87 0.64 8.80
CA LEU A 66 -6.45 0.78 10.20
C LEU A 66 -4.99 1.22 10.30
N LEU A 67 -4.08 0.63 9.50
CA LEU A 67 -2.67 1.03 9.44
C LEU A 67 -2.48 2.47 8.92
N ALA A 68 -3.34 2.93 8.01
CA ALA A 68 -3.36 4.33 7.53
C ALA A 68 -4.06 5.27 8.50
N ARG A 69 -4.72 4.74 9.55
CA ARG A 69 -5.59 5.47 10.46
C ARG A 69 -6.71 6.24 9.72
N TYR A 70 -7.34 5.62 8.75
CA TYR A 70 -8.62 6.11 8.21
C TYR A 70 -9.77 5.83 9.17
N MET A 71 -9.57 4.90 10.09
CA MET A 71 -10.41 4.56 11.22
C MET A 71 -9.55 4.06 12.39
N ASP A 72 -10.02 4.18 13.61
CA ASP A 72 -9.36 3.59 14.77
C ASP A 72 -9.80 2.13 14.98
N ALA A 73 -8.89 1.30 15.48
CA ALA A 73 -9.22 -0.05 15.90
C ALA A 73 -10.16 -0.02 17.11
N GLN A 74 -11.15 -0.91 17.14
CA GLN A 74 -12.07 -1.01 18.26
C GLN A 74 -11.49 -1.80 19.44
N ARG A 75 -10.54 -2.70 19.16
CA ARG A 75 -9.82 -3.50 20.16
C ARG A 75 -8.35 -3.61 19.78
N GLY A 76 -7.52 -3.83 20.78
CA GLY A 76 -6.09 -4.05 20.62
C GLY A 76 -5.29 -2.76 20.47
N GLU A 77 -4.03 -2.94 20.13
CA GLU A 77 -3.07 -1.85 19.99
C GLU A 77 -2.40 -1.91 18.62
N LEU A 78 -2.12 -0.73 18.06
CA LEU A 78 -1.39 -0.56 16.81
C LEU A 78 -0.31 0.48 17.02
N GLU A 79 0.95 0.08 16.80
CA GLU A 79 2.14 0.92 16.91
C GLU A 79 2.89 0.95 15.57
N ILE A 80 3.44 2.11 15.22
CA ILE A 80 4.34 2.29 14.07
C ILE A 80 5.56 3.05 14.57
N GLY A 81 6.77 2.50 14.33
CA GLY A 81 8.02 3.10 14.78
C GLY A 81 8.06 3.34 16.30
N GLY A 82 7.44 2.44 17.07
CA GLY A 82 7.36 2.54 18.54
C GLY A 82 6.40 3.61 19.07
N LEU A 83 5.55 4.18 18.22
CA LEU A 83 4.51 5.15 18.59
C LEU A 83 3.13 4.57 18.36
N ALA A 84 2.26 4.60 19.38
CA ALA A 84 0.88 4.20 19.22
C ALA A 84 0.20 5.10 18.18
N LEU A 85 -0.41 4.50 17.16
CA LEU A 85 -0.95 5.22 16.00
C LEU A 85 -2.03 6.25 16.40
N LYS A 86 -2.84 5.94 17.41
CA LYS A 86 -3.86 6.85 17.96
C LYS A 86 -3.28 8.12 18.59
N ASP A 87 -2.02 8.05 19.09
CA ASP A 87 -1.34 9.17 19.74
C ASP A 87 -0.50 9.99 18.73
N MET A 88 -0.40 9.54 17.49
CA MET A 88 0.36 10.19 16.42
C MET A 88 -0.40 11.42 15.89
N PRO A 89 0.20 12.62 15.89
CA PRO A 89 -0.39 13.79 15.26
C PRO A 89 -0.60 13.58 13.75
N ASP A 90 -1.65 14.16 13.19
CA ASP A 90 -1.99 14.01 11.78
C ASP A 90 -0.86 14.45 10.84
N ALA A 91 -0.17 15.54 11.16
CA ALA A 91 0.98 16.00 10.38
C ALA A 91 2.14 14.98 10.35
N VAL A 92 2.39 14.30 11.48
CA VAL A 92 3.40 13.23 11.58
C VAL A 92 2.94 12.00 10.79
N ARG A 93 1.67 11.61 10.95
CA ARG A 93 1.07 10.49 10.25
C ARG A 93 1.16 10.67 8.72
N HIS A 94 0.72 11.80 8.20
CA HIS A 94 0.74 12.09 6.75
C HIS A 94 2.17 12.17 6.18
N ARG A 95 3.16 12.53 7.00
CA ARG A 95 4.57 12.53 6.59
C ARG A 95 5.14 11.11 6.51
N HIS A 96 4.74 10.21 7.40
CA HIS A 96 5.39 8.91 7.58
C HIS A 96 4.61 7.71 7.05
N ILE A 97 3.32 7.88 6.74
CA ILE A 97 2.47 6.82 6.22
C ILE A 97 1.86 7.28 4.90
N ALA A 98 2.10 6.53 3.83
CA ALA A 98 1.46 6.77 2.53
C ALA A 98 0.60 5.56 2.15
N LEU A 99 -0.65 5.81 1.77
CA LEU A 99 -1.57 4.80 1.25
C LEU A 99 -1.84 5.07 -0.24
N VAL A 100 -1.60 4.07 -1.06
CA VAL A 100 -2.09 3.99 -2.44
C VAL A 100 -3.29 3.04 -2.44
N GLY A 101 -4.48 3.61 -2.56
CA GLY A 101 -5.73 2.85 -2.63
C GLY A 101 -6.06 2.41 -4.06
N GLN A 102 -7.12 1.60 -4.19
CA GLN A 102 -7.59 1.10 -5.49
C GLN A 102 -8.05 2.22 -6.45
N GLN A 103 -8.64 3.29 -5.91
CA GLN A 103 -9.08 4.44 -6.69
C GLN A 103 -8.03 5.55 -6.64
N ALA A 104 -7.35 5.75 -7.75
CA ALA A 104 -6.40 6.82 -7.92
C ALA A 104 -7.02 7.99 -8.68
N ALA A 105 -6.68 9.22 -8.26
CA ALA A 105 -7.14 10.43 -8.92
C ALA A 105 -5.95 11.36 -9.24
N ALA A 106 -6.10 12.13 -10.31
CA ALA A 106 -5.22 13.25 -10.62
C ALA A 106 -5.92 14.57 -10.29
N LEU A 107 -5.14 15.53 -9.80
CA LEU A 107 -5.60 16.91 -9.63
C LEU A 107 -5.39 17.69 -10.94
N GLU A 108 -6.18 18.74 -11.16
CA GLU A 108 -6.06 19.66 -12.31
C GLU A 108 -4.89 20.63 -12.15
N ILE A 109 -3.71 20.10 -11.85
CA ILE A 109 -2.42 20.79 -11.76
C ILE A 109 -1.42 20.03 -12.65
N SER A 110 -0.19 20.53 -12.83
CA SER A 110 0.81 19.87 -13.65
C SER A 110 1.09 18.42 -13.19
N LEU A 111 1.57 17.57 -14.08
CA LEU A 111 1.98 16.21 -13.70
C LEU A 111 3.15 16.24 -12.70
N ALA A 112 4.05 17.23 -12.83
CA ALA A 112 5.11 17.45 -11.85
C ALA A 112 4.53 17.72 -10.45
N ASP A 113 3.61 18.71 -10.32
CA ASP A 113 2.98 19.05 -9.05
C ASP A 113 2.10 17.90 -8.50
N ASN A 114 1.46 17.16 -9.40
CA ASN A 114 0.74 15.95 -9.02
C ASN A 114 1.64 14.92 -8.35
N ILE A 115 2.84 14.70 -8.86
CA ILE A 115 3.81 13.76 -8.28
C ILE A 115 4.40 14.32 -6.99
N ALA A 116 4.74 15.62 -6.98
CA ALA A 116 5.35 16.31 -5.84
C ALA A 116 4.37 16.66 -4.70
N LEU A 117 3.09 16.26 -4.78
CA LEU A 117 2.01 16.66 -3.88
C LEU A 117 2.36 16.57 -2.38
N PHE A 118 3.09 15.55 -1.98
CA PHE A 118 3.51 15.33 -0.58
C PHE A 118 4.99 15.70 -0.33
N ARG A 119 5.65 16.24 -1.32
CA ARG A 119 7.03 16.75 -1.24
C ARG A 119 7.24 17.90 -2.23
N PRO A 120 6.66 19.08 -1.93
CA PRO A 120 6.65 20.23 -2.85
C PRO A 120 8.02 20.84 -3.09
N ASP A 121 9.01 20.50 -2.28
CA ASP A 121 10.43 20.90 -2.39
C ASP A 121 11.26 19.97 -3.28
N ALA A 122 10.66 18.89 -3.83
CA ALA A 122 11.37 17.95 -4.71
C ALA A 122 11.76 18.61 -6.02
N ASP A 123 13.00 18.38 -6.44
CA ASP A 123 13.46 18.82 -7.75
C ASP A 123 12.91 17.94 -8.89
N LEU A 124 13.05 18.43 -10.14
CA LEU A 124 12.54 17.71 -11.31
C LEU A 124 13.22 16.34 -11.50
N GLN A 125 14.48 16.17 -11.06
CA GLN A 125 15.19 14.92 -11.18
C GLN A 125 14.60 13.87 -10.22
N GLU A 126 14.28 14.25 -9.00
CA GLU A 126 13.61 13.41 -8.01
C GLU A 126 12.18 13.03 -8.46
N ILE A 127 11.43 13.99 -8.99
CA ILE A 127 10.10 13.77 -9.57
C ILE A 127 10.17 12.76 -10.71
N ARG A 128 11.13 12.95 -11.64
CA ARG A 128 11.33 12.03 -12.75
C ARG A 128 11.78 10.64 -12.28
N GLN A 129 12.60 10.56 -11.24
CA GLN A 129 13.01 9.27 -10.69
C GLN A 129 11.80 8.51 -10.12
N ALA A 130 10.94 9.17 -9.35
CA ALA A 130 9.71 8.57 -8.84
C ALA A 130 8.77 8.11 -9.99
N ALA A 131 8.66 8.90 -11.05
CA ALA A 131 7.90 8.53 -12.24
C ALA A 131 8.51 7.33 -12.97
N ARG A 132 9.84 7.22 -13.09
CA ARG A 132 10.53 6.04 -13.65
C ARG A 132 10.27 4.79 -12.81
N ASP A 133 10.34 4.92 -11.50
CA ASP A 133 10.11 3.80 -10.59
C ASP A 133 8.65 3.30 -10.66
N ALA A 134 7.70 4.21 -10.94
CA ALA A 134 6.30 3.88 -11.24
C ALA A 134 6.04 3.52 -12.73
N CYS A 135 7.06 3.43 -13.58
CA CYS A 135 6.95 3.17 -15.02
C CYS A 135 6.05 4.19 -15.77
N LEU A 136 6.12 5.47 -15.40
CA LEU A 136 5.29 6.55 -15.97
C LEU A 136 6.11 7.62 -16.71
N ASP A 137 7.44 7.76 -16.47
CA ASP A 137 8.30 8.82 -17.03
C ASP A 137 8.28 8.84 -18.57
N GLU A 138 8.42 7.69 -19.23
CA GLU A 138 8.41 7.61 -20.69
C GLU A 138 7.10 8.11 -21.30
N ARG A 139 5.98 7.75 -20.67
CA ARG A 139 4.65 8.21 -21.08
C ARG A 139 4.50 9.72 -20.89
N ILE A 140 5.01 10.28 -19.79
CA ILE A 140 4.99 11.73 -19.55
C ILE A 140 5.87 12.45 -20.56
N MET A 141 7.08 11.96 -20.81
CA MET A 141 8.01 12.57 -21.76
C MET A 141 7.51 12.55 -23.22
N ALA A 142 6.62 11.63 -23.57
CA ALA A 142 5.96 11.58 -24.88
C ALA A 142 4.84 12.62 -25.05
N LEU A 143 4.42 13.31 -23.99
CA LEU A 143 3.40 14.37 -24.07
C LEU A 143 4.01 15.68 -24.63
N PRO A 144 3.25 16.49 -25.37
CA PRO A 144 3.76 17.74 -25.92
C PRO A 144 4.31 18.73 -24.89
N ARG A 145 3.74 18.73 -23.66
CA ARG A 145 4.17 19.57 -22.55
C ARG A 145 4.92 18.79 -21.46
N GLY A 146 5.16 17.47 -21.67
CA GLY A 146 5.85 16.65 -20.70
C GLY A 146 5.24 16.76 -19.30
N TYR A 147 6.07 17.08 -18.33
CA TYR A 147 5.70 17.23 -16.92
C TYR A 147 4.80 18.47 -16.61
N ASP A 148 4.74 19.45 -17.51
CA ASP A 148 3.85 20.62 -17.41
C ASP A 148 2.43 20.33 -17.91
N SER A 149 2.17 19.12 -18.40
CA SER A 149 0.82 18.71 -18.84
C SER A 149 -0.14 18.63 -17.67
N VAL A 150 -1.37 19.11 -17.85
CA VAL A 150 -2.41 19.17 -16.81
C VAL A 150 -3.50 18.14 -17.12
N PRO A 151 -3.70 17.11 -16.27
CA PRO A 151 -4.82 16.19 -16.41
C PRO A 151 -6.17 16.91 -16.42
N GLY A 152 -7.10 16.42 -17.23
CA GLY A 152 -8.42 17.04 -17.41
C GLY A 152 -8.43 18.19 -18.42
N ARG A 153 -7.28 18.82 -18.69
CA ARG A 153 -7.14 19.93 -19.63
C ARG A 153 -6.33 19.54 -20.87
N ASP A 154 -5.10 19.06 -20.69
CA ASP A 154 -4.18 18.74 -21.79
C ASP A 154 -4.22 17.26 -22.18
N LEU A 155 -4.67 16.40 -21.24
CA LEU A 155 -4.74 14.96 -21.45
C LEU A 155 -5.79 14.31 -20.54
N GLN A 156 -6.22 13.09 -20.94
CA GLN A 156 -6.95 12.18 -20.06
C GLN A 156 -6.02 11.02 -19.70
N LEU A 157 -5.94 10.72 -18.40
CA LEU A 157 -5.17 9.57 -17.91
C LEU A 157 -6.07 8.33 -17.86
N SER A 158 -5.56 7.21 -18.36
CA SER A 158 -6.17 5.89 -18.17
C SER A 158 -6.11 5.44 -16.71
N GLY A 159 -6.89 4.41 -16.34
CA GLY A 159 -6.85 3.86 -14.98
C GLY A 159 -5.44 3.40 -14.56
N GLY A 160 -4.71 2.74 -15.46
CA GLY A 160 -3.32 2.33 -15.20
C GLY A 160 -2.34 3.51 -15.09
N GLU A 161 -2.54 4.60 -15.84
CA GLU A 161 -1.74 5.82 -15.69
C GLU A 161 -2.04 6.55 -14.38
N LEU A 162 -3.31 6.61 -13.96
CA LEU A 162 -3.71 7.15 -12.65
C LEU A 162 -3.09 6.34 -11.50
N GLN A 163 -3.11 5.01 -11.60
CA GLN A 163 -2.52 4.13 -10.61
C GLN A 163 -1.00 4.34 -10.51
N ARG A 164 -0.29 4.42 -11.63
CA ARG A 164 1.15 4.74 -11.67
C ARG A 164 1.46 6.15 -11.14
N LEU A 165 0.59 7.13 -11.40
CA LEU A 165 0.72 8.47 -10.84
C LEU A 165 0.61 8.47 -9.30
N ALA A 166 -0.34 7.72 -8.75
CA ALA A 166 -0.47 7.55 -7.29
C ALA A 166 0.75 6.82 -6.68
N LEU A 167 1.28 5.82 -7.39
CA LEU A 167 2.53 5.16 -7.00
C LEU A 167 3.73 6.12 -7.01
N ALA A 168 3.87 6.95 -8.05
CA ALA A 168 4.95 7.95 -8.13
C ALA A 168 4.88 8.95 -6.96
N ARG A 169 3.67 9.42 -6.59
CA ARG A 169 3.46 10.25 -5.39
C ARG A 169 3.94 9.58 -4.11
N ALA A 170 3.55 8.32 -3.91
CA ALA A 170 3.92 7.54 -2.73
C ALA A 170 5.43 7.28 -2.68
N LEU A 171 6.05 6.98 -3.83
CA LEU A 171 7.49 6.74 -3.95
C LEU A 171 8.32 8.00 -3.70
N LEU A 172 7.83 9.17 -4.11
CA LEU A 172 8.49 10.47 -3.86
C LEU A 172 8.29 10.93 -2.41
N SER A 173 7.19 10.54 -1.76
CA SER A 173 6.90 10.96 -0.40
C SER A 173 8.00 10.52 0.59
N PRO A 174 8.20 11.22 1.71
CA PRO A 174 9.15 10.83 2.76
C PRO A 174 8.65 9.68 3.64
N ALA A 175 7.52 9.05 3.28
CA ALA A 175 6.87 8.03 4.09
C ALA A 175 7.80 6.84 4.41
N ARG A 176 7.81 6.41 5.66
CA ARG A 176 8.54 5.23 6.13
C ARG A 176 7.72 3.94 5.97
N LEU A 177 6.41 4.07 5.97
CA LEU A 177 5.46 2.97 5.73
C LEU A 177 4.65 3.26 4.46
N LEU A 178 4.78 2.40 3.47
CA LEU A 178 3.99 2.41 2.25
C LEU A 178 2.94 1.31 2.31
N LEU A 179 1.68 1.68 2.23
CA LEU A 179 0.53 0.79 2.18
C LEU A 179 -0.02 0.81 0.75
N LEU A 180 -0.04 -0.33 0.10
CA LEU A 180 -0.35 -0.43 -1.33
C LEU A 180 -1.51 -1.42 -1.51
N ASP A 181 -2.72 -0.90 -1.79
CA ASP A 181 -3.92 -1.72 -2.01
C ASP A 181 -4.06 -2.02 -3.50
N GLU A 182 -3.65 -3.21 -3.91
CA GLU A 182 -3.68 -3.71 -5.30
C GLU A 182 -3.01 -2.75 -6.31
N PRO A 183 -1.74 -2.37 -6.07
CA PRO A 183 -1.08 -1.30 -6.82
C PRO A 183 -0.85 -1.60 -8.31
N THR A 184 -1.14 -2.81 -8.76
CA THR A 184 -0.92 -3.31 -10.13
C THR A 184 -2.18 -3.78 -10.83
N SER A 185 -3.37 -3.68 -10.19
CA SER A 185 -4.62 -4.25 -10.70
C SER A 185 -5.08 -3.71 -12.06
N ALA A 186 -4.74 -2.45 -12.39
CA ALA A 186 -5.08 -1.80 -13.66
C ALA A 186 -3.92 -1.82 -14.68
N LEU A 187 -2.84 -2.56 -14.41
CA LEU A 187 -1.65 -2.61 -15.25
C LEU A 187 -1.60 -3.91 -16.07
N ASP A 188 -0.98 -3.82 -17.25
CA ASP A 188 -0.61 -5.01 -18.00
C ASP A 188 0.47 -5.82 -17.24
N PRO A 189 0.61 -7.14 -17.51
CA PRO A 189 1.49 -8.01 -16.73
C PRO A 189 2.97 -7.63 -16.78
N GLN A 190 3.44 -7.01 -17.86
CA GLN A 190 4.83 -6.59 -18.01
C GLN A 190 5.12 -5.36 -17.14
N THR A 191 4.28 -4.34 -17.24
CA THR A 191 4.36 -3.13 -16.42
C THR A 191 4.21 -3.46 -14.93
N ALA A 192 3.25 -4.32 -14.57
CA ALA A 192 3.05 -4.78 -13.18
C ALA A 192 4.33 -5.39 -12.60
N ARG A 193 4.96 -6.34 -13.30
CA ARG A 193 6.23 -6.95 -12.87
C ARG A 193 7.35 -5.93 -12.71
N GLN A 194 7.45 -4.95 -13.61
CA GLN A 194 8.50 -3.93 -13.52
C GLN A 194 8.28 -2.99 -12.33
N VAL A 195 7.04 -2.56 -12.09
CA VAL A 195 6.67 -1.73 -10.92
C VAL A 195 7.00 -2.46 -9.61
N LEU A 196 6.62 -3.73 -9.47
CA LEU A 196 6.89 -4.50 -8.26
C LEU A 196 8.39 -4.73 -8.05
N ARG A 197 9.15 -4.97 -9.12
CA ARG A 197 10.61 -5.03 -9.06
C ARG A 197 11.21 -3.71 -8.57
N ASN A 198 10.77 -2.58 -9.12
CA ASN A 198 11.24 -1.26 -8.70
C ASN A 198 10.88 -0.97 -7.24
N LEU A 199 9.66 -1.33 -6.80
CA LEU A 199 9.24 -1.24 -5.40
C LEU A 199 10.16 -2.05 -4.49
N ARG A 200 10.61 -3.23 -4.92
CA ARG A 200 11.51 -4.08 -4.15
C ARG A 200 12.92 -3.50 -4.08
N GLU A 201 13.51 -3.19 -5.25
CA GLU A 201 14.92 -2.81 -5.36
C GLU A 201 15.20 -1.38 -4.88
N ARG A 202 14.22 -0.47 -5.07
CA ARG A 202 14.38 0.97 -4.82
C ARG A 202 13.51 1.48 -3.66
N GLY A 203 12.94 0.59 -2.88
CA GLY A 203 12.08 0.93 -1.74
C GLY A 203 12.76 1.73 -0.63
N GLY A 204 14.08 1.95 -0.70
CA GLY A 204 14.80 2.91 0.13
C GLY A 204 14.80 2.60 1.64
N GLY A 205 14.76 1.33 2.04
CA GLY A 205 14.69 0.95 3.46
C GLY A 205 13.33 1.22 4.12
N ARG A 206 12.28 1.49 3.32
CA ARG A 206 10.92 1.72 3.82
C ARG A 206 10.17 0.40 3.98
N THR A 207 9.35 0.29 5.01
CA THR A 207 8.41 -0.82 5.17
C THR A 207 7.29 -0.69 4.13
N ARG A 208 6.99 -1.76 3.42
CA ARG A 208 5.98 -1.81 2.36
C ARG A 208 5.03 -2.96 2.62
N VAL A 209 3.74 -2.65 2.69
CA VAL A 209 2.68 -3.65 2.80
C VAL A 209 1.87 -3.61 1.51
N ILE A 210 1.90 -4.70 0.75
CA ILE A 210 1.22 -4.82 -0.54
C ILE A 210 0.08 -5.82 -0.41
N VAL A 211 -1.14 -5.37 -0.63
CA VAL A 211 -2.27 -6.27 -0.89
C VAL A 211 -2.18 -6.71 -2.35
N ALA A 212 -2.12 -8.01 -2.57
CA ALA A 212 -2.05 -8.57 -3.92
C ALA A 212 -3.16 -9.59 -4.15
N HIS A 213 -3.78 -9.50 -5.34
CA HIS A 213 -4.68 -10.54 -5.83
C HIS A 213 -3.95 -11.68 -6.52
N ARG A 214 -2.86 -11.38 -7.21
CA ARG A 214 -2.03 -12.38 -7.90
C ARG A 214 -0.85 -12.77 -7.03
N LEU A 215 -0.86 -13.98 -6.50
CA LEU A 215 0.19 -14.47 -5.60
C LEU A 215 1.57 -14.51 -6.26
N ALA A 216 1.62 -14.78 -7.58
CA ALA A 216 2.86 -14.78 -8.36
C ALA A 216 3.58 -13.41 -8.37
N GLU A 217 2.85 -12.31 -8.17
CA GLU A 217 3.42 -10.96 -8.15
C GLU A 217 4.17 -10.65 -6.84
N VAL A 218 3.89 -11.40 -5.78
CA VAL A 218 4.43 -11.15 -4.43
C VAL A 218 5.10 -12.37 -3.81
N SER A 219 5.38 -13.40 -4.63
CA SER A 219 6.04 -14.63 -4.19
C SER A 219 7.46 -14.41 -3.64
N ASP A 220 8.10 -13.30 -3.98
CA ASP A 220 9.42 -12.89 -3.52
C ASP A 220 9.41 -11.82 -2.40
N ALA A 221 8.25 -11.61 -1.75
CA ALA A 221 8.14 -10.77 -0.56
C ALA A 221 8.94 -11.38 0.62
N ASP A 222 9.51 -10.52 1.48
CA ASP A 222 10.24 -10.94 2.68
C ASP A 222 9.34 -11.67 3.69
N LEU A 223 8.04 -11.32 3.68
CA LEU A 223 7.02 -11.95 4.49
C LEU A 223 5.68 -11.94 3.77
N ILE A 224 5.00 -13.07 3.75
CA ILE A 224 3.64 -13.23 3.25
C ILE A 224 2.72 -13.47 4.45
N LEU A 225 1.65 -12.70 4.54
CA LEU A 225 0.60 -12.78 5.54
C LEU A 225 -0.68 -13.27 4.87
N VAL A 226 -1.24 -14.37 5.37
CA VAL A 226 -2.47 -14.95 4.82
C VAL A 226 -3.64 -14.64 5.75
N LEU A 227 -4.54 -13.80 5.27
CA LEU A 227 -5.74 -13.39 6.00
C LEU A 227 -6.96 -14.15 5.49
N VAL A 228 -7.65 -14.85 6.39
CA VAL A 228 -8.88 -15.60 6.08
C VAL A 228 -9.93 -15.29 7.14
N ALA A 229 -11.12 -14.86 6.71
CA ALA A 229 -12.23 -14.54 7.58
C ALA A 229 -11.83 -13.65 8.79
N GLY A 230 -11.05 -12.60 8.51
CA GLY A 230 -10.62 -11.61 9.51
C GLY A 230 -9.50 -12.09 10.45
N ARG A 231 -8.90 -13.25 10.22
CA ARG A 231 -7.82 -13.79 11.06
C ARG A 231 -6.55 -14.02 10.26
N LEU A 232 -5.41 -13.73 10.87
CA LEU A 232 -4.11 -14.09 10.30
C LEU A 232 -3.88 -15.59 10.56
N VAL A 233 -4.06 -16.40 9.51
CA VAL A 233 -3.99 -17.87 9.64
C VAL A 233 -2.60 -18.43 9.33
N GLU A 234 -1.83 -17.78 8.48
CA GLU A 234 -0.47 -18.19 8.11
C GLU A 234 0.42 -16.97 7.90
N ARG A 235 1.71 -17.15 8.17
CA ARG A 235 2.76 -16.18 7.87
C ARG A 235 4.07 -16.88 7.57
N GLY A 236 4.82 -16.38 6.60
CA GLY A 236 6.11 -16.95 6.21
C GLY A 236 6.55 -16.54 4.83
N GLU A 237 7.64 -17.11 4.34
CA GLU A 237 8.12 -16.96 2.98
C GLU A 237 7.35 -17.90 2.04
N HIS A 238 7.32 -17.56 0.75
CA HIS A 238 6.61 -18.33 -0.29
C HIS A 238 6.89 -19.84 -0.24
N ALA A 239 8.16 -20.23 -0.25
CA ALA A 239 8.53 -21.64 -0.28
C ALA A 239 8.08 -22.39 0.98
N ALA A 240 8.20 -21.77 2.15
CA ALA A 240 7.76 -22.36 3.43
C ALA A 240 6.23 -22.53 3.48
N LEU A 241 5.48 -21.53 3.02
CA LEU A 241 4.02 -21.57 2.98
C LEU A 241 3.49 -22.60 1.96
N LEU A 242 4.17 -22.79 0.83
CA LEU A 242 3.83 -23.88 -0.11
C LEU A 242 4.08 -25.24 0.51
N ALA A 243 5.23 -25.42 1.19
CA ALA A 243 5.58 -26.69 1.82
C ALA A 243 4.65 -27.05 2.99
N ALA A 244 4.07 -26.05 3.67
CA ALA A 244 3.11 -26.26 4.75
C ALA A 244 1.74 -26.78 4.26
N ASP A 245 1.47 -26.73 2.95
CA ASP A 245 0.23 -27.18 2.29
C ASP A 245 -1.06 -26.62 2.90
N GLY A 246 -1.00 -25.40 3.43
CA GLY A 246 -2.08 -24.73 4.14
C GLY A 246 -2.99 -23.88 3.25
N ALA A 247 -3.48 -22.78 3.81
CA ALA A 247 -4.37 -21.82 3.12
C ALA A 247 -3.66 -21.15 1.94
N TYR A 248 -2.38 -20.77 2.10
CA TYR A 248 -1.58 -20.20 1.02
C TYR A 248 -1.42 -21.14 -0.15
N ALA A 249 -1.05 -22.39 0.11
CA ALA A 249 -0.85 -23.40 -0.94
C ALA A 249 -2.16 -23.68 -1.70
N ARG A 250 -3.31 -23.66 -1.03
CA ARG A 250 -4.63 -23.79 -1.69
C ARG A 250 -4.89 -22.61 -2.62
N LEU A 251 -4.73 -21.37 -2.13
CA LEU A 251 -4.90 -20.15 -2.95
C LEU A 251 -3.95 -20.14 -4.15
N TRP A 252 -2.70 -20.58 -3.95
CA TRP A 252 -1.72 -20.69 -5.03
C TRP A 252 -2.16 -21.66 -6.13
N ARG A 253 -2.63 -22.85 -5.75
CA ARG A 253 -3.13 -23.85 -6.71
C ARG A 253 -4.37 -23.39 -7.46
N GLU A 254 -5.29 -22.72 -6.77
CA GLU A 254 -6.50 -22.16 -7.40
C GLU A 254 -6.14 -21.14 -8.48
N GLN A 255 -5.18 -20.25 -8.21
CA GLN A 255 -4.76 -19.25 -9.19
C GLN A 255 -3.97 -19.84 -10.36
N ASN A 256 -3.01 -20.73 -10.09
CA ASN A 256 -2.17 -21.31 -11.15
C ASN A 256 -2.83 -22.51 -11.85
N GLY A 257 -3.76 -23.20 -11.22
CA GLY A 257 -4.56 -24.27 -11.85
C GLY A 257 -5.58 -23.74 -12.85
N ALA A 258 -6.09 -22.52 -12.64
CA ALA A 258 -6.97 -21.83 -13.59
C ALA A 258 -6.22 -21.32 -14.84
N GLU A 259 -4.93 -20.97 -14.73
CA GLU A 259 -4.11 -20.55 -15.88
C GLU A 259 -3.74 -21.70 -16.84
N VAL A 260 -3.76 -22.95 -16.37
CA VAL A 260 -3.46 -24.15 -17.21
C VAL A 260 -4.69 -24.63 -17.96
N ALA A 261 -5.89 -24.18 -17.58
CA ALA A 261 -7.18 -24.60 -18.17
C ALA A 261 -7.80 -23.58 -19.14
N ALA A 262 -7.15 -22.46 -19.39
CA ALA A 262 -7.57 -21.40 -20.32
C ALA A 262 -6.61 -21.28 -21.51
#